data_b6cf18714f294b7d33191d9b35757efe
#
_entry.id   b6cf18714f294b7d33191d9b35757efe
#
_cell.length_a   1.000
_cell.length_b   1.000
_cell.length_c   1.000
_cell.angle_alpha   90.00
_cell.angle_beta   90.00
_cell.angle_gamma   90.00
#
_symmetry.space_group_name_H-M   'P 1'
#
loop_
_entity.id
_entity.type
_entity.pdbx_description
1 polymer ?
#
loop_
_entity_poly.entity_id
_entity_poly.type
_entity_poly.pdbx_seq_one_letter_code
_entity_poly.pdbx_strand_id
1 'polypeptide(L)' 'MKNTVKVERAIKNITQQELADAVGVSRQTINCIETGRYMPSTFVALKIARHFGKHADEIFLLEEND' A
#
# COMPACT_ATOMS: atom_id res chain seq x y z
N MET A 1 -5.86 10.87 3.22
CA MET A 1 -4.88 9.95 3.84
C MET A 1 -3.69 9.78 2.91
N LYS A 2 -2.48 9.85 3.45
CA LYS A 2 -1.25 9.60 2.72
C LYS A 2 -0.81 8.16 2.92
N ASN A 3 0.08 7.69 2.05
CA ASN A 3 0.71 6.39 2.28
C ASN A 3 2.13 6.39 1.75
N THR A 4 2.92 5.42 2.20
CA THR A 4 4.30 5.25 1.81
C THR A 4 4.51 3.98 0.97
N VAL A 5 3.46 3.45 0.36
CA VAL A 5 3.54 2.17 -0.38
C VAL A 5 4.59 2.24 -1.47
N LYS A 6 4.61 3.32 -2.25
CA LYS A 6 5.59 3.47 -3.32
C LYS A 6 7.02 3.50 -2.79
N VAL A 7 7.23 4.17 -1.65
CA VAL A 7 8.54 4.25 -1.00
C VAL A 7 8.97 2.87 -0.51
N GLU A 8 8.06 2.14 0.13
CA GLU A 8 8.36 0.79 0.61
C GLU A 8 8.68 -0.16 -0.54
N ARG A 9 7.94 -0.04 -1.65
CA ARG A 9 8.27 -0.82 -2.84
C ARG A 9 9.68 -0.50 -3.36
N ALA A 10 10.02 0.78 -3.41
CA ALA A 10 11.33 1.20 -3.88
C ALA A 10 12.44 0.64 -2.98
N ILE A 11 12.22 0.67 -1.68
CA ILE A 11 13.19 0.11 -0.72
C ILE A 11 13.40 -1.37 -0.96
N LYS A 12 12.32 -2.12 -1.22
CA LYS A 12 12.41 -3.56 -1.50
C LYS A 12 12.71 -3.87 -2.96
N ASN A 13 12.75 -2.85 -3.81
CA ASN A 13 13.03 -3.00 -5.24
C ASN A 13 12.04 -3.96 -5.93
N ILE A 14 10.75 -3.79 -5.63
CA ILE A 14 9.69 -4.58 -6.26
C ILE A 14 8.77 -3.69 -7.08
N THR A 15 8.15 -4.27 -8.10
CA THR A 15 7.21 -3.56 -8.97
C THR A 15 5.82 -3.53 -8.37
N GLN A 16 4.97 -2.66 -8.93
CA GLN A 16 3.55 -2.65 -8.57
C GLN A 16 2.91 -4.01 -8.81
N GLN A 17 3.27 -4.69 -9.91
CA GLN A 17 2.71 -5.99 -10.22
C GLN A 17 3.15 -7.04 -9.20
N GLU A 18 4.40 -7.01 -8.78
CA GLU A 18 4.89 -7.93 -7.77
C GLU A 18 4.16 -7.75 -6.45
N LEU A 19 3.95 -6.50 -6.02
CA LEU A 19 3.18 -6.24 -4.82
C LEU A 19 1.73 -6.68 -4.99
N ALA A 20 1.12 -6.38 -6.13
CA ALA A 20 -0.26 -6.78 -6.43
C ALA A 20 -0.44 -8.29 -6.32
N ASP A 21 0.49 -9.04 -6.92
CA ASP A 21 0.46 -10.51 -6.85
C ASP A 21 0.60 -11.01 -5.42
N ALA A 22 1.48 -10.37 -4.64
CA ALA A 22 1.72 -10.78 -3.26
C ALA A 22 0.51 -10.58 -2.35
N VAL A 23 -0.27 -9.53 -2.60
CA VAL A 23 -1.43 -9.21 -1.75
C VAL A 23 -2.78 -9.57 -2.39
N GLY A 24 -2.76 -10.12 -3.60
CA GLY A 24 -3.97 -10.66 -4.22
C GLY A 24 -4.91 -9.62 -4.81
N VAL A 25 -4.37 -8.53 -5.34
CA VAL A 25 -5.16 -7.50 -6.03
C VAL A 25 -4.55 -7.23 -7.41
N SER A 26 -5.21 -6.40 -8.22
CA SER A 26 -4.68 -6.03 -9.52
C SER A 26 -3.59 -4.96 -9.39
N ARG A 27 -2.70 -4.89 -10.39
CA ARG A 27 -1.70 -3.83 -10.46
C ARG A 27 -2.36 -2.45 -10.44
N GLN A 28 -3.49 -2.32 -11.14
CA GLN A 28 -4.22 -1.05 -11.18
C GLN A 28 -4.69 -0.64 -9.78
N THR A 29 -5.12 -1.60 -8.96
CA THR A 29 -5.51 -1.33 -7.58
C THR A 29 -4.34 -0.78 -6.78
N ILE A 30 -3.15 -1.36 -6.93
CA ILE A 30 -1.96 -0.85 -6.26
C ILE A 30 -1.66 0.58 -6.72
N ASN A 31 -1.73 0.83 -8.04
CA ASN A 31 -1.49 2.17 -8.56
C ASN A 31 -2.49 3.19 -7.99
N CYS A 32 -3.76 2.83 -7.91
CA CYS A 32 -4.78 3.71 -7.35
C CYS A 32 -4.56 3.97 -5.87
N ILE A 33 -4.10 2.97 -5.12
CA ILE A 33 -3.75 3.15 -3.71
C ILE A 33 -2.58 4.12 -3.59
N GLU A 34 -1.51 3.90 -4.35
CA GLU A 34 -0.31 4.75 -4.27
C GLU A 34 -0.58 6.20 -4.63
N THR A 35 -1.50 6.43 -5.57
CA THR A 35 -1.83 7.79 -6.02
C THR A 35 -2.93 8.45 -5.20
N GLY A 36 -3.45 7.77 -4.18
CA GLY A 36 -4.49 8.32 -3.32
C GLY A 36 -5.89 8.31 -3.90
N ARG A 37 -6.10 7.65 -5.05
CA ARG A 37 -7.41 7.57 -5.69
C ARG A 37 -8.33 6.56 -5.05
N TYR A 38 -7.76 5.61 -4.34
CA TYR A 38 -8.50 4.51 -3.74
C TYR A 38 -7.92 4.21 -2.36
N MET A 39 -8.79 4.15 -1.38
CA MET A 39 -8.42 3.78 -0.02
C MET A 39 -8.58 2.26 0.11
N PRO A 40 -7.53 1.53 0.47
CA PRO A 40 -7.64 0.07 0.57
C PRO A 40 -8.59 -0.32 1.70
N SER A 41 -9.23 -1.48 1.53
CA SER A 41 -9.96 -2.08 2.64
C SER A 41 -8.98 -2.41 3.76
N THR A 42 -9.51 -2.60 4.97
CA THR A 42 -8.70 -3.02 6.12
C THR A 42 -7.90 -4.29 5.79
N PHE A 43 -8.55 -5.24 5.12
CA PHE A 43 -7.91 -6.51 4.77
C PHE A 43 -6.69 -6.28 3.86
N VAL A 44 -6.87 -5.49 2.80
CA VAL A 44 -5.78 -5.21 1.85
C VAL A 44 -4.68 -4.39 2.52
N ALA A 45 -5.05 -3.39 3.32
CA ALA A 45 -4.07 -2.57 4.03
C ALA A 45 -3.20 -3.42 4.96
N LEU A 46 -3.80 -4.35 5.69
CA LEU A 46 -3.06 -5.23 6.59
C LEU A 46 -2.14 -6.19 5.82
N LYS A 47 -2.59 -6.69 4.66
CA LYS A 47 -1.76 -7.56 3.83
C LYS A 47 -0.56 -6.80 3.27
N ILE A 48 -0.75 -5.57 2.84
CA ILE A 48 0.35 -4.72 2.37
C ILE A 48 1.35 -4.48 3.50
N ALA A 49 0.86 -4.10 4.69
CA ALA A 49 1.72 -3.85 5.83
C ALA A 49 2.51 -5.11 6.21
N ARG A 50 1.85 -6.26 6.23
CA ARG A 50 2.51 -7.53 6.54
C ARG A 50 3.60 -7.86 5.52
N HIS A 51 3.34 -7.58 4.24
CA HIS A 51 4.32 -7.83 3.19
C HIS A 51 5.60 -7.01 3.39
N PHE A 52 5.45 -5.78 3.87
CA PHE A 52 6.59 -4.92 4.15
C PHE A 52 7.17 -5.08 5.56
N GLY A 53 6.56 -5.93 6.38
CA GLY A 53 7.02 -6.16 7.75
C GLY A 53 6.84 -4.96 8.66
N LYS A 54 5.80 -4.16 8.41
CA LYS A 54 5.50 -2.95 9.18
C LYS A 54 4.06 -2.97 9.66
N HIS A 55 3.75 -2.10 10.61
CA HIS A 55 2.37 -1.89 11.04
C HIS A 55 1.63 -1.04 10.01
N ALA A 56 0.32 -1.26 9.89
CA ALA A 56 -0.48 -0.54 8.89
C ALA A 56 -0.40 0.98 9.06
N ASP A 57 -0.36 1.46 10.31
CA ASP A 57 -0.29 2.89 10.59
C ASP A 57 1.10 3.51 10.34
N GLU A 58 2.09 2.68 10.05
CA GLU A 58 3.39 3.16 9.59
C GLU A 58 3.40 3.42 8.08
N ILE A 59 2.45 2.83 7.37
CA ILE A 59 2.35 2.92 5.91
C ILE A 59 1.19 3.82 5.49
N PHE A 60 0.04 3.69 6.15
CA PHE A 60 -1.15 4.48 5.85
C PHE A 60 -1.31 5.53 6.94
N LEU A 61 -1.13 6.79 6.56
CA LEU A 61 -0.98 7.90 7.50
C LEU A 61 -2.20 8.81 7.42
N LEU A 62 -2.91 8.95 8.54
CA LEU A 62 -4.02 9.89 8.61
C LEU A 62 -3.50 11.31 8.50
N GLU A 63 -4.22 12.13 7.77
CA GLU A 63 -3.96 13.56 7.67
C GLU A 63 -4.89 14.29 8.62
N GLU A 64 -4.59 15.56 8.89
CA GLU A 64 -5.33 16.35 9.84
C GLU A 64 -6.83 16.43 9.49
N ASN A 65 -7.16 16.42 8.20
CA ASN A 65 -8.54 16.51 7.73
C ASN A 65 -9.24 15.14 7.63
N ASP A 66 -8.57 14.08 7.93
CA ASP A 66 -9.17 12.74 7.83
C ASP A 66 -10.03 12.39 9.05
#